data_b10d53ca8a88de88c15bdd2d737267db
#
_entry.id   b10d53ca8a88de88c15bdd2d737267db
#
_cell.length_a   1.000
_cell.length_b   1.000
_cell.length_c   1.000
_cell.angle_alpha   90.00
_cell.angle_beta   90.00
_cell.angle_gamma   90.00
#
_symmetry.space_group_name_H-M   'P 1'
#
loop_
_entity.id
_entity.type
_entity.pdbx_description
1 polymer ?
#
loop_
_entity_poly.entity_id
_entity_poly.type
_entity_poly.pdbx_seq_one_letter_code
_entity_poly.pdbx_strand_id
1 'polypeptide(L)'
;NRGGLKTQLPTRRWKLFEKDKDTSGTNPCGEIVLKSKQFCNLSEVVARPEDTEETLMEKVRIATLLGTFQATLTNFPYLSREWQKNCEEEALLGVSITGQWDAPVLRSPVVFRKLKEVALETNRKYAERFGINRSTCITTVKPSGNGSQLFDSSSGMHPRHAPYYIRRVRIEGHNPIFHMLRDLGVPYHPEVGQNSETATTFVLEFPIKAPKSKVYKNDLTAIEQLEYWKMVKENYTEHNPSTTISVGEEEWLEVG
;
A
#
# COMPACT_ATOMS: atom_id res chain seq x y z
N ASN A 1 9.05 15.50 14.27
CA ASN A 1 7.93 16.37 14.62
C ASN A 1 6.81 15.54 15.28
N ARG A 2 6.84 15.40 16.62
CA ARG A 2 5.88 14.57 17.38
C ARG A 2 4.43 15.09 17.27
N GLY A 3 4.22 16.36 17.03
CA GLY A 3 2.88 16.97 16.89
C GLY A 3 2.14 16.52 15.62
N GLY A 4 2.83 16.37 14.50
CA GLY A 4 2.21 15.94 13.24
C GLY A 4 1.77 14.47 13.25
N LEU A 5 2.45 13.60 14.00
CA LEU A 5 2.05 12.20 14.16
C LEU A 5 0.78 12.04 15.01
N LYS A 6 0.61 12.94 15.99
CA LYS A 6 -0.54 12.94 16.92
C LYS A 6 -1.89 13.01 16.24
N THR A 7 -1.99 13.85 15.21
CA THR A 7 -3.25 14.08 14.49
C THR A 7 -3.58 12.98 13.48
N GLN A 8 -2.63 12.07 13.22
CA GLN A 8 -2.75 11.06 12.18
C GLN A 8 -3.19 9.68 12.68
N LEU A 9 -3.08 9.44 13.98
CA LEU A 9 -3.43 8.14 14.58
C LEU A 9 -4.78 8.18 15.29
N PRO A 10 -5.53 7.05 15.30
CA PRO A 10 -6.73 6.92 16.11
C PRO A 10 -6.42 7.17 17.60
N THR A 11 -7.35 7.81 18.30
CA THR A 11 -7.20 8.16 19.73
C THR A 11 -6.84 6.95 20.59
N ARG A 12 -7.38 5.75 20.25
CA ARG A 12 -7.09 4.52 20.98
C ARG A 12 -5.62 4.12 20.88
N ARG A 13 -4.99 4.32 19.72
CA ARG A 13 -3.59 4.01 19.51
C ARG A 13 -2.69 5.09 20.10
N TRP A 14 -3.08 6.35 19.95
CA TRP A 14 -2.31 7.46 20.47
C TRP A 14 -2.06 7.37 21.98
N LYS A 15 -3.06 6.93 22.76
CA LYS A 15 -2.92 6.74 24.20
C LYS A 15 -1.82 5.75 24.59
N LEU A 16 -1.49 4.79 23.73
CA LEU A 16 -0.37 3.87 23.95
C LEU A 16 0.99 4.54 23.74
N PHE A 17 1.08 5.52 22.85
CA PHE A 17 2.30 6.31 22.63
C PHE A 17 2.57 7.36 23.72
N GLU A 18 1.56 7.84 24.40
CA GLU A 18 1.73 8.82 25.49
C GLU A 18 2.40 8.21 26.72
N LYS A 19 2.25 6.92 26.92
CA LYS A 19 2.83 6.19 28.05
C LYS A 19 4.29 5.83 27.87
N ASP A 20 4.73 5.69 26.62
CA ASP A 20 6.07 5.29 26.26
C ASP A 20 6.85 6.50 25.77
N LYS A 21 7.99 6.74 26.38
CA LYS A 21 9.01 7.68 25.88
C LYS A 21 9.70 7.15 24.61
N ASP A 22 9.09 6.15 23.97
CA ASP A 22 9.67 5.41 22.88
C ASP A 22 9.81 6.22 21.60
N THR A 23 10.93 5.96 20.92
CA THR A 23 11.17 6.42 19.56
C THR A 23 10.21 5.71 18.62
N SER A 24 9.41 6.48 17.90
CA SER A 24 8.56 6.00 16.81
C SER A 24 9.17 6.40 15.47
N GLY A 25 8.94 5.57 14.47
CA GLY A 25 9.31 5.82 13.08
C GLY A 25 8.18 5.40 12.15
N THR A 26 8.49 5.34 10.87
CA THR A 26 7.59 4.80 9.86
C THR A 26 8.25 3.63 9.14
N ASN A 27 7.43 2.79 8.49
CA ASN A 27 7.94 1.88 7.48
C ASN A 27 8.49 2.68 6.27
N PRO A 28 9.23 2.05 5.33
CA PRO A 28 9.88 2.75 4.22
C PRO A 28 8.94 3.60 3.35
N CYS A 29 7.70 3.16 3.14
CA CYS A 29 6.71 3.89 2.33
C CYS A 29 5.93 4.96 3.13
N GLY A 30 6.13 5.05 4.46
CA GLY A 30 5.57 6.10 5.31
C GLY A 30 4.09 5.93 5.71
N GLU A 31 3.41 4.87 5.26
CA GLU A 31 1.99 4.67 5.56
C GLU A 31 1.73 4.15 6.97
N ILE A 32 2.69 3.47 7.58
CA ILE A 32 2.53 2.88 8.92
C ILE A 32 3.46 3.55 9.91
N VAL A 33 2.90 4.06 11.00
CA VAL A 33 3.69 4.50 12.16
C VAL A 33 3.94 3.30 13.05
N LEU A 34 5.19 3.06 13.41
CA LEU A 34 5.64 1.93 14.22
C LEU A 34 6.36 2.40 15.48
N LYS A 35 6.19 1.67 16.57
CA LYS A 35 7.12 1.72 17.71
C LYS A 35 8.43 1.03 17.33
N SER A 36 9.49 1.28 18.10
CA SER A 36 10.71 0.47 18.00
C SER A 36 10.36 -1.02 18.19
N LYS A 37 10.98 -1.88 17.39
CA LYS A 37 10.78 -3.34 17.46
C LYS A 37 9.31 -3.76 17.31
N GLN A 38 8.67 -3.30 16.22
CA GLN A 38 7.27 -3.60 15.93
C GLN A 38 7.06 -3.89 14.44
N PHE A 39 6.13 -4.78 14.13
CA PHE A 39 5.64 -5.08 12.78
C PHE A 39 4.21 -4.58 12.58
N CYS A 40 3.84 -4.42 11.31
CA CYS A 40 2.46 -4.32 10.86
C CYS A 40 2.15 -5.45 9.87
N ASN A 41 1.03 -6.13 10.06
CA ASN A 41 0.58 -7.23 9.20
C ASN A 41 -0.17 -6.64 8.01
N LEU A 42 0.48 -6.63 6.84
CA LEU A 42 -0.05 -6.04 5.62
C LEU A 42 -0.84 -7.08 4.82
N SER A 43 -2.00 -6.68 4.32
CA SER A 43 -2.77 -7.39 3.31
C SER A 43 -3.24 -6.40 2.24
N GLU A 44 -3.53 -6.89 1.03
CA GLU A 44 -3.90 -6.03 -0.09
C GLU A 44 -5.12 -6.58 -0.82
N VAL A 45 -6.10 -5.70 -1.02
CA VAL A 45 -7.28 -5.91 -1.85
C VAL A 45 -7.02 -5.31 -3.22
N VAL A 46 -7.32 -6.07 -4.29
CA VAL A 46 -7.28 -5.56 -5.66
C VAL A 46 -8.68 -5.17 -6.09
N ALA A 47 -8.89 -3.87 -6.27
CA ALA A 47 -10.12 -3.33 -6.82
C ALA A 47 -10.09 -3.40 -8.35
N ARG A 48 -11.22 -3.72 -8.96
CA ARG A 48 -11.41 -3.92 -10.39
C ARG A 48 -12.51 -3.03 -10.95
N PRO A 49 -12.54 -2.76 -12.26
CA PRO A 49 -13.57 -1.93 -12.88
C PRO A 49 -15.01 -2.42 -12.67
N GLU A 50 -15.17 -3.73 -12.55
CA GLU A 50 -16.44 -4.42 -12.35
C GLU A 50 -16.87 -4.57 -10.90
N ASP A 51 -16.03 -4.16 -9.95
CA ASP A 51 -16.37 -4.29 -8.53
C ASP A 51 -17.53 -3.39 -8.13
N THR A 52 -18.42 -3.97 -7.34
CA THR A 52 -19.48 -3.27 -6.62
C THR A 52 -19.06 -2.99 -5.17
N GLU A 53 -19.89 -2.27 -4.44
CA GLU A 53 -19.70 -2.07 -3.00
C GLU A 53 -19.63 -3.41 -2.26
N GLU A 54 -20.54 -4.34 -2.59
CA GLU A 54 -20.66 -5.65 -1.94
C GLU A 54 -19.42 -6.52 -2.19
N THR A 55 -18.94 -6.56 -3.44
CA THR A 55 -17.73 -7.35 -3.77
C THR A 55 -16.49 -6.79 -3.08
N LEU A 56 -16.36 -5.47 -2.98
CA LEU A 56 -15.27 -4.84 -2.24
C LEU A 56 -15.37 -5.08 -0.73
N MET A 57 -16.57 -5.04 -0.16
CA MET A 57 -16.79 -5.38 1.26
C MET A 57 -16.35 -6.81 1.56
N GLU A 58 -16.67 -7.78 0.69
CA GLU A 58 -16.23 -9.17 0.86
C GLU A 58 -14.71 -9.30 0.73
N LYS A 59 -14.09 -8.65 -0.27
CA LYS A 59 -12.62 -8.63 -0.42
C LYS A 59 -11.92 -8.05 0.81
N VAL A 60 -12.42 -6.93 1.34
CA VAL A 60 -11.89 -6.30 2.56
C VAL A 60 -12.08 -7.19 3.77
N ARG A 61 -13.22 -7.87 3.89
CA ARG A 61 -13.49 -8.83 4.96
C ARG A 61 -12.46 -9.97 4.94
N ILE A 62 -12.21 -10.55 3.77
CA ILE A 62 -11.24 -11.65 3.61
C ILE A 62 -9.82 -11.16 3.92
N ALA A 63 -9.41 -10.02 3.38
CA ALA A 63 -8.09 -9.46 3.61
C ALA A 63 -7.85 -9.13 5.09
N THR A 64 -8.89 -8.62 5.78
CA THR A 64 -8.82 -8.35 7.22
C THR A 64 -8.75 -9.64 8.04
N LEU A 65 -9.50 -10.67 7.67
CA LEU A 65 -9.40 -11.99 8.31
C LEU A 65 -7.99 -12.56 8.20
N LEU A 66 -7.42 -12.54 6.99
CA LEU A 66 -6.05 -13.03 6.75
C LEU A 66 -5.01 -12.23 7.56
N GLY A 67 -5.13 -10.90 7.60
CA GLY A 67 -4.26 -10.05 8.40
C GLY A 67 -4.40 -10.33 9.91
N THR A 68 -5.62 -10.52 10.40
CA THR A 68 -5.88 -10.89 11.80
C THR A 68 -5.31 -12.26 12.15
N PHE A 69 -5.41 -13.22 11.23
CA PHE A 69 -4.77 -14.52 11.39
C PHE A 69 -3.23 -14.39 11.40
N GLN A 70 -2.66 -13.61 10.50
CA GLN A 70 -1.22 -13.35 10.49
C GLN A 70 -0.73 -12.72 11.79
N ALA A 71 -1.53 -11.86 12.43
CA ALA A 71 -1.21 -11.23 13.70
C ALA A 71 -1.10 -12.21 14.88
N THR A 72 -1.56 -13.46 14.75
CA THR A 72 -1.35 -14.53 15.73
C THR A 72 0.07 -15.10 15.72
N LEU A 73 0.85 -14.83 14.64
CA LEU A 73 2.18 -15.39 14.43
C LEU A 73 3.23 -14.51 15.11
N THR A 74 3.33 -14.61 16.43
CA THR A 74 4.20 -13.75 17.27
C THR A 74 5.43 -14.46 17.81
N ASN A 75 5.67 -15.71 17.43
CA ASN A 75 6.88 -16.43 17.80
C ASN A 75 8.06 -16.02 16.91
N PHE A 76 8.93 -15.18 17.43
CA PHE A 76 10.10 -14.67 16.73
C PHE A 76 11.40 -15.22 17.33
N PRO A 77 11.83 -16.47 17.01
CA PRO A 77 12.94 -17.15 17.70
C PRO A 77 14.29 -16.43 17.59
N TYR A 78 14.46 -15.57 16.56
CA TYR A 78 15.72 -14.84 16.33
C TYR A 78 15.66 -13.37 16.75
N LEU A 79 14.56 -12.91 17.34
CA LEU A 79 14.37 -11.54 17.79
C LEU A 79 14.24 -11.48 19.32
N SER A 80 14.45 -10.28 19.88
CA SER A 80 14.22 -10.09 21.31
C SER A 80 12.73 -10.20 21.68
N ARG A 81 12.46 -10.58 22.92
CA ARG A 81 11.07 -10.69 23.45
C ARG A 81 10.27 -9.38 23.33
N GLU A 82 10.94 -8.26 23.22
CA GLU A 82 10.32 -6.95 23.05
C GLU A 82 9.57 -6.84 21.72
N TRP A 83 10.07 -7.46 20.63
CA TRP A 83 9.35 -7.57 19.36
C TRP A 83 8.02 -8.31 19.53
N GLN A 84 8.05 -9.46 20.22
CA GLN A 84 6.85 -10.23 20.48
C GLN A 84 5.84 -9.40 21.30
N LYS A 85 6.28 -8.81 22.42
CA LYS A 85 5.43 -7.99 23.27
C LYS A 85 4.77 -6.83 22.51
N ASN A 86 5.53 -6.07 21.73
CA ASN A 86 5.02 -4.91 21.00
C ASN A 86 4.04 -5.33 19.90
N CYS A 87 4.29 -6.46 19.23
CA CYS A 87 3.38 -6.99 18.20
C CYS A 87 2.09 -7.55 18.81
N GLU A 88 2.15 -8.25 19.93
CA GLU A 88 0.98 -8.77 20.65
C GLU A 88 0.11 -7.65 21.23
N GLU A 89 0.75 -6.61 21.76
CA GLU A 89 0.03 -5.48 22.39
C GLU A 89 -0.87 -4.75 21.39
N GLU A 90 -0.37 -4.43 20.21
CA GLU A 90 -1.11 -3.63 19.24
C GLU A 90 -1.73 -4.45 18.10
N ALA A 91 -1.21 -5.64 17.80
CA ALA A 91 -1.67 -6.54 16.74
C ALA A 91 -1.95 -5.80 15.41
N LEU A 92 -1.04 -4.89 15.00
CA LEU A 92 -1.27 -3.95 13.90
C LEU A 92 -1.59 -4.66 12.58
N LEU A 93 -2.64 -4.21 11.91
CA LEU A 93 -2.97 -4.56 10.53
C LEU A 93 -2.75 -3.37 9.59
N GLY A 94 -2.54 -3.68 8.32
CA GLY A 94 -2.52 -2.71 7.24
C GLY A 94 -3.30 -3.26 6.05
N VAL A 95 -4.63 -3.21 6.10
CA VAL A 95 -5.52 -3.62 5.01
C VAL A 95 -5.52 -2.51 3.98
N SER A 96 -4.83 -2.75 2.87
CA SER A 96 -4.66 -1.81 1.76
C SER A 96 -5.61 -2.13 0.59
N ILE A 97 -5.97 -1.12 -0.18
CA ILE A 97 -6.73 -1.27 -1.42
C ILE A 97 -5.91 -0.69 -2.56
N THR A 98 -5.52 -1.53 -3.52
CA THR A 98 -4.89 -1.14 -4.79
C THR A 98 -5.91 -1.17 -5.93
N GLY A 99 -5.59 -0.55 -7.07
CA GLY A 99 -6.53 -0.47 -8.19
C GLY A 99 -7.64 0.57 -7.98
N GLN A 100 -7.43 1.54 -7.10
CA GLN A 100 -8.49 2.47 -6.73
C GLN A 100 -9.00 3.28 -7.92
N TRP A 101 -8.13 3.70 -8.83
CA TRP A 101 -8.54 4.43 -10.04
C TRP A 101 -9.15 3.55 -11.14
N ASP A 102 -8.93 2.25 -11.08
CA ASP A 102 -9.59 1.30 -11.99
C ASP A 102 -11.06 1.05 -11.60
N ALA A 103 -11.41 1.17 -10.32
CA ALA A 103 -12.73 0.90 -9.76
C ALA A 103 -13.53 2.19 -9.51
N PRO A 104 -14.51 2.54 -10.37
CA PRO A 104 -15.31 3.79 -10.24
C PRO A 104 -16.06 3.92 -8.91
N VAL A 105 -16.48 2.81 -8.31
CA VAL A 105 -17.18 2.78 -7.02
C VAL A 105 -16.36 3.41 -5.89
N LEU A 106 -15.02 3.41 -5.99
CA LEU A 106 -14.12 4.01 -5.01
C LEU A 106 -13.95 5.55 -5.16
N ARG A 107 -14.86 6.23 -5.88
CA ARG A 107 -14.97 7.70 -5.86
C ARG A 107 -15.89 8.20 -4.76
N SER A 108 -16.51 7.30 -4.00
CA SER A 108 -17.49 7.62 -2.97
C SER A 108 -16.89 7.52 -1.56
N PRO A 109 -16.91 8.63 -0.77
CA PRO A 109 -16.50 8.58 0.63
C PRO A 109 -17.41 7.67 1.48
N VAL A 110 -18.66 7.48 1.07
CA VAL A 110 -19.60 6.58 1.75
C VAL A 110 -19.14 5.13 1.63
N VAL A 111 -18.71 4.72 0.43
CA VAL A 111 -18.17 3.37 0.20
C VAL A 111 -16.93 3.14 1.07
N PHE A 112 -15.98 4.07 1.08
CA PHE A 112 -14.80 3.96 1.94
C PHE A 112 -15.13 3.81 3.43
N ARG A 113 -16.11 4.55 3.94
CA ARG A 113 -16.57 4.39 5.33
C ARG A 113 -17.10 3.00 5.61
N LYS A 114 -17.94 2.46 4.71
CA LYS A 114 -18.47 1.10 4.84
C LYS A 114 -17.37 0.05 4.79
N LEU A 115 -16.40 0.17 3.86
CA LEU A 115 -15.25 -0.73 3.79
C LEU A 115 -14.42 -0.69 5.09
N LYS A 116 -14.22 0.49 5.66
CA LYS A 116 -13.57 0.65 6.96
C LYS A 116 -14.34 -0.06 8.08
N GLU A 117 -15.65 0.13 8.15
CA GLU A 117 -16.50 -0.52 9.15
C GLU A 117 -16.43 -2.05 9.06
N VAL A 118 -16.46 -2.60 7.84
CA VAL A 118 -16.29 -4.04 7.60
C VAL A 118 -14.93 -4.52 8.12
N ALA A 119 -13.85 -3.78 7.88
CA ALA A 119 -12.53 -4.14 8.38
C ALA A 119 -12.49 -4.12 9.93
N LEU A 120 -13.02 -3.06 10.55
CA LEU A 120 -13.06 -2.94 12.01
C LEU A 120 -13.86 -4.07 12.67
N GLU A 121 -15.03 -4.37 12.16
CA GLU A 121 -15.90 -5.41 12.69
C GLU A 121 -15.30 -6.82 12.47
N THR A 122 -14.71 -7.07 11.31
CA THR A 122 -14.04 -8.34 11.01
C THR A 122 -12.87 -8.58 11.96
N ASN A 123 -12.02 -7.59 12.17
CA ASN A 123 -10.91 -7.73 13.13
C ASN A 123 -11.44 -7.93 14.54
N ARG A 124 -12.45 -7.18 14.99
CA ARG A 124 -13.07 -7.36 16.31
C ARG A 124 -13.51 -8.81 16.53
N LYS A 125 -14.26 -9.37 15.56
CA LYS A 125 -14.81 -10.73 15.64
C LYS A 125 -13.72 -11.80 15.67
N TYR A 126 -12.73 -11.69 14.79
CA TYR A 126 -11.72 -12.73 14.63
C TYR A 126 -10.58 -12.61 15.63
N ALA A 127 -10.21 -11.42 16.09
CA ALA A 127 -9.28 -11.27 17.21
C ALA A 127 -9.80 -11.96 18.48
N GLU A 128 -11.09 -11.78 18.78
CA GLU A 128 -11.76 -12.49 19.89
C GLU A 128 -11.71 -14.02 19.71
N ARG A 129 -12.02 -14.52 18.51
CA ARG A 129 -11.98 -15.98 18.22
C ARG A 129 -10.58 -16.56 18.30
N PHE A 130 -9.56 -15.80 17.94
CA PHE A 130 -8.16 -16.23 17.97
C PHE A 130 -7.49 -15.99 19.33
N GLY A 131 -8.16 -15.33 20.26
CA GLY A 131 -7.64 -15.05 21.59
C GLY A 131 -6.50 -14.03 21.59
N ILE A 132 -6.47 -13.08 20.62
CA ILE A 132 -5.48 -12.01 20.52
C ILE A 132 -6.13 -10.65 20.79
N ASN A 133 -5.30 -9.64 21.02
CA ASN A 133 -5.77 -8.27 21.14
C ASN A 133 -6.39 -7.78 19.82
N ARG A 134 -7.41 -6.94 19.95
CA ARG A 134 -7.93 -6.21 18.78
C ARG A 134 -6.88 -5.23 18.27
N SER A 135 -6.71 -5.19 16.96
CA SER A 135 -5.75 -4.30 16.33
C SER A 135 -6.04 -2.84 16.66
N THR A 136 -5.02 -2.09 17.02
CA THR A 136 -5.15 -0.67 17.35
C THR A 136 -5.25 0.22 16.12
N CYS A 137 -4.77 -0.26 14.96
CA CYS A 137 -4.97 0.31 13.64
C CYS A 137 -5.10 -0.81 12.61
N ILE A 138 -6.00 -0.66 11.62
CA ILE A 138 -6.36 -1.74 10.70
C ILE A 138 -6.20 -1.34 9.24
N THR A 139 -6.65 -0.16 8.83
CA THR A 139 -6.75 0.23 7.42
C THR A 139 -5.66 1.21 7.01
N THR A 140 -5.16 1.02 5.80
CA THR A 140 -4.10 1.85 5.18
C THR A 140 -4.25 1.88 3.67
N VAL A 141 -3.44 2.68 2.97
CA VAL A 141 -3.19 2.52 1.54
C VAL A 141 -1.69 2.52 1.29
N LYS A 142 -1.20 1.39 0.79
CA LYS A 142 0.18 1.20 0.36
C LYS A 142 0.34 1.56 -1.11
N PRO A 143 1.50 2.06 -1.56
CA PRO A 143 1.75 2.34 -2.98
C PRO A 143 1.68 1.12 -3.91
N SER A 144 1.69 -0.12 -3.39
CA SER A 144 1.55 -1.39 -4.13
C SER A 144 2.47 -1.52 -5.35
N GLY A 145 3.78 -1.35 -5.17
CA GLY A 145 4.75 -1.38 -6.25
C GLY A 145 4.66 -2.60 -7.17
N ASN A 146 5.25 -3.73 -6.75
CA ASN A 146 5.26 -4.97 -7.56
C ASN A 146 3.89 -5.69 -7.57
N GLY A 147 3.15 -5.65 -6.47
CA GLY A 147 1.84 -6.32 -6.37
C GLY A 147 0.86 -5.83 -7.42
N SER A 148 0.69 -4.52 -7.56
CA SER A 148 -0.22 -3.95 -8.57
C SER A 148 0.13 -4.36 -10.00
N GLN A 149 1.42 -4.54 -10.29
CA GLN A 149 1.88 -4.96 -11.60
C GLN A 149 1.62 -6.45 -11.85
N LEU A 150 1.83 -7.28 -10.83
CA LEU A 150 1.51 -8.71 -10.91
C LEU A 150 0.02 -8.95 -11.18
N PHE A 151 -0.82 -8.15 -10.55
CA PHE A 151 -2.28 -8.25 -10.67
C PHE A 151 -2.86 -7.39 -11.81
N ASP A 152 -2.03 -6.69 -12.58
CA ASP A 152 -2.47 -5.75 -13.62
C ASP A 152 -3.55 -4.79 -13.12
N SER A 153 -3.18 -3.98 -12.12
CA SER A 153 -4.05 -2.94 -11.56
C SER A 153 -3.33 -1.60 -11.48
N SER A 154 -4.05 -0.51 -11.30
CA SER A 154 -3.46 0.75 -10.92
C SER A 154 -2.84 0.64 -9.51
N SER A 155 -1.79 1.40 -9.24
CA SER A 155 -0.91 1.22 -8.08
C SER A 155 -1.45 1.98 -6.87
N GLY A 156 -2.03 1.28 -5.90
CA GLY A 156 -2.62 1.90 -4.72
C GLY A 156 -3.71 2.90 -5.10
N MET A 157 -3.49 4.17 -4.75
CA MET A 157 -4.36 5.28 -5.08
C MET A 157 -3.85 6.16 -6.23
N HIS A 158 -2.86 5.66 -7.00
CA HIS A 158 -2.38 6.35 -8.19
C HIS A 158 -3.21 5.97 -9.41
N PRO A 159 -3.48 6.89 -10.35
CA PRO A 159 -4.02 6.53 -11.65
C PRO A 159 -2.97 5.76 -12.46
N ARG A 160 -3.39 5.05 -13.50
CA ARG A 160 -2.46 4.42 -14.42
C ARG A 160 -1.63 5.47 -15.16
N HIS A 161 -0.41 5.10 -15.54
CA HIS A 161 0.53 6.03 -16.15
C HIS A 161 0.03 6.58 -17.51
N ALA A 162 -0.41 5.68 -18.39
CA ALA A 162 -0.90 6.00 -19.74
C ALA A 162 -1.72 4.80 -20.29
N PRO A 163 -2.46 4.97 -21.41
CA PRO A 163 -3.11 3.86 -22.10
C PRO A 163 -2.14 2.78 -22.58
N TYR A 164 -0.95 3.20 -23.02
CA TYR A 164 0.16 2.34 -23.44
C TYR A 164 1.44 2.88 -22.82
N TYR A 165 2.27 2.01 -22.27
CA TYR A 165 3.57 2.38 -21.70
C TYR A 165 4.55 1.21 -21.74
N ILE A 166 5.83 1.52 -21.61
CA ILE A 166 6.90 0.51 -21.49
C ILE A 166 7.20 0.30 -20.01
N ARG A 167 6.98 -0.93 -19.56
CA ARG A 167 7.43 -1.35 -18.24
C ARG A 167 8.87 -1.82 -18.30
N ARG A 168 9.71 -1.20 -17.50
CA ARG A 168 11.12 -1.55 -17.37
C ARG A 168 11.34 -2.38 -16.10
N VAL A 169 11.95 -3.56 -16.26
CA VAL A 169 12.25 -4.49 -15.17
C VAL A 169 13.75 -4.69 -15.11
N ARG A 170 14.35 -4.35 -13.96
CA ARG A 170 15.77 -4.62 -13.73
C ARG A 170 15.95 -6.07 -13.34
N ILE A 171 16.99 -6.70 -13.89
CA ILE A 171 17.35 -8.08 -13.62
C ILE A 171 18.88 -8.24 -13.66
N GLU A 172 19.42 -9.04 -12.76
CA GLU A 172 20.84 -9.37 -12.77
C GLU A 172 21.23 -10.18 -14.00
N GLY A 173 22.38 -9.89 -14.58
CA GLY A 173 22.87 -10.55 -15.79
C GLY A 173 23.10 -12.06 -15.64
N HIS A 174 23.34 -12.55 -14.43
CA HIS A 174 23.50 -13.98 -14.14
C HIS A 174 22.18 -14.72 -13.89
N ASN A 175 21.05 -14.02 -13.86
CA ASN A 175 19.75 -14.63 -13.58
C ASN A 175 19.34 -15.51 -14.77
N PRO A 176 19.01 -16.80 -14.57
CA PRO A 176 18.57 -17.70 -15.66
C PRO A 176 17.35 -17.17 -16.43
N ILE A 177 16.45 -16.43 -15.76
CA ILE A 177 15.28 -15.81 -16.40
C ILE A 177 15.74 -14.73 -17.40
N PHE A 178 16.80 -13.97 -17.08
CA PHE A 178 17.37 -13.01 -18.03
C PHE A 178 17.85 -13.68 -19.30
N HIS A 179 18.62 -14.76 -19.18
CA HIS A 179 19.10 -15.50 -20.34
C HIS A 179 17.96 -16.04 -21.19
N MET A 180 16.96 -16.65 -20.55
CA MET A 180 15.77 -17.14 -21.25
C MET A 180 15.04 -16.02 -22.01
N LEU A 181 14.78 -14.90 -21.35
CA LEU A 181 14.04 -13.79 -21.98
C LEU A 181 14.85 -13.12 -23.10
N ARG A 182 16.16 -12.99 -22.94
CA ARG A 182 17.09 -12.52 -23.97
C ARG A 182 17.03 -13.44 -25.21
N ASP A 183 17.12 -14.75 -24.99
CA ASP A 183 17.12 -15.74 -26.08
C ASP A 183 15.76 -15.82 -26.78
N LEU A 184 14.68 -15.44 -26.10
CA LEU A 184 13.34 -15.24 -26.68
C LEU A 184 13.17 -13.89 -27.41
N GLY A 185 14.21 -13.05 -27.44
CA GLY A 185 14.19 -11.78 -28.14
C GLY A 185 13.49 -10.63 -27.44
N VAL A 186 13.32 -10.73 -26.10
CA VAL A 186 12.78 -9.59 -25.33
C VAL A 186 13.78 -8.43 -25.36
N PRO A 187 13.37 -7.21 -25.72
CA PRO A 187 14.24 -6.05 -25.74
C PRO A 187 14.87 -5.79 -24.37
N TYR A 188 16.17 -5.53 -24.37
CA TYR A 188 16.90 -5.18 -23.15
C TYR A 188 18.06 -4.22 -23.43
N HIS A 189 18.53 -3.56 -22.39
CA HIS A 189 19.74 -2.71 -22.43
C HIS A 189 20.44 -2.75 -21.06
N PRO A 190 21.72 -2.37 -20.96
CA PRO A 190 22.39 -2.19 -19.66
C PRO A 190 21.67 -1.19 -18.77
N GLU A 191 21.76 -1.36 -17.47
CA GLU A 191 21.27 -0.34 -16.52
C GLU A 191 21.99 1.00 -16.72
N VAL A 192 21.30 2.09 -16.40
CA VAL A 192 21.87 3.44 -16.48
C VAL A 192 23.19 3.53 -15.72
N GLY A 193 24.23 4.03 -16.38
CA GLY A 193 25.59 4.10 -15.83
C GLY A 193 26.46 2.86 -16.07
N GLN A 194 25.93 1.82 -16.70
CA GLN A 194 26.69 0.63 -17.13
C GLN A 194 26.77 0.57 -18.66
N ASN A 195 27.80 -0.07 -19.19
CA ASN A 195 27.93 -0.34 -20.60
C ASN A 195 27.74 -1.85 -20.91
N SER A 196 27.59 -2.19 -22.19
CA SER A 196 27.30 -3.58 -22.61
C SER A 196 28.39 -4.59 -22.25
N GLU A 197 29.63 -4.16 -22.04
CA GLU A 197 30.76 -5.05 -21.76
C GLU A 197 30.90 -5.35 -20.26
N THR A 198 30.51 -4.38 -19.43
CA THR A 198 30.70 -4.47 -17.96
C THR A 198 29.41 -4.57 -17.18
N ALA A 199 28.27 -4.61 -17.86
CA ALA A 199 26.97 -4.63 -17.23
C ALA A 199 26.75 -5.90 -16.40
N THR A 200 26.44 -5.71 -15.15
CA THR A 200 25.98 -6.75 -14.21
C THR A 200 24.47 -6.77 -14.07
N THR A 201 23.82 -5.66 -14.42
CA THR A 201 22.36 -5.49 -14.36
C THR A 201 21.83 -5.02 -15.71
N PHE A 202 20.77 -5.64 -16.15
CA PHE A 202 20.07 -5.32 -17.40
C PHE A 202 18.66 -4.84 -17.13
N VAL A 203 18.12 -4.05 -18.05
CA VAL A 203 16.75 -3.56 -18.03
C VAL A 203 16.01 -4.20 -19.18
N LEU A 204 15.02 -5.02 -18.88
CA LEU A 204 14.10 -5.62 -19.85
C LEU A 204 12.93 -4.66 -20.09
N GLU A 205 12.48 -4.55 -21.33
CA GLU A 205 11.38 -3.68 -21.72
C GLU A 205 10.15 -4.48 -22.17
N PHE A 206 9.03 -4.24 -21.48
CA PHE A 206 7.75 -4.89 -21.77
C PHE A 206 6.71 -3.84 -22.17
N PRO A 207 6.13 -3.91 -23.39
CA PRO A 207 5.02 -3.07 -23.77
C PRO A 207 3.77 -3.48 -23.00
N ILE A 208 3.15 -2.54 -22.30
CA ILE A 208 1.94 -2.73 -21.52
C ILE A 208 0.81 -1.93 -22.13
N LYS A 209 -0.35 -2.56 -22.29
CA LYS A 209 -1.61 -1.91 -22.61
C LYS A 209 -2.44 -1.87 -21.33
N ALA A 210 -2.72 -0.67 -20.81
CA ALA A 210 -3.60 -0.51 -19.67
C ALA A 210 -5.03 -0.96 -20.03
N PRO A 211 -5.79 -1.57 -19.10
CA PRO A 211 -7.22 -1.70 -19.25
C PRO A 211 -7.87 -0.34 -19.54
N LYS A 212 -9.04 -0.34 -20.15
CA LYS A 212 -9.77 0.91 -20.42
C LYS A 212 -10.02 1.62 -19.08
N SER A 213 -9.21 2.61 -18.80
CA SER A 213 -9.43 3.58 -17.72
C SER A 213 -9.92 4.88 -18.33
N LYS A 214 -10.71 5.63 -17.59
CA LYS A 214 -11.13 6.97 -17.99
C LYS A 214 -10.15 8.05 -17.52
N VAL A 215 -9.21 7.69 -16.63
CA VAL A 215 -8.30 8.63 -15.98
C VAL A 215 -6.89 8.03 -15.94
N TYR A 216 -5.94 8.79 -16.44
CA TYR A 216 -4.51 8.49 -16.41
C TYR A 216 -3.76 9.58 -15.64
N LYS A 217 -2.48 9.36 -15.40
CA LYS A 217 -1.65 10.24 -14.56
C LYS A 217 -1.74 11.73 -14.97
N ASN A 218 -1.72 12.02 -16.26
CA ASN A 218 -1.70 13.40 -16.75
C ASN A 218 -3.10 14.03 -16.91
N ASP A 219 -4.16 13.27 -16.58
CA ASP A 219 -5.54 13.78 -16.60
C ASP A 219 -5.97 14.39 -15.26
N LEU A 220 -5.10 14.32 -14.26
CA LEU A 220 -5.36 14.85 -12.91
C LEU A 220 -4.36 15.95 -12.55
N THR A 221 -4.88 17.04 -12.03
CA THR A 221 -4.09 18.07 -11.36
C THR A 221 -3.54 17.58 -10.02
N ALA A 222 -2.54 18.26 -9.49
CA ALA A 222 -2.01 17.96 -8.16
C ALA A 222 -3.08 18.16 -7.07
N ILE A 223 -3.93 19.17 -7.21
CA ILE A 223 -5.03 19.46 -6.28
C ILE A 223 -6.06 18.32 -6.28
N GLU A 224 -6.50 17.85 -7.44
CA GLU A 224 -7.44 16.72 -7.52
C GLU A 224 -6.86 15.44 -6.88
N GLN A 225 -5.56 15.20 -7.04
CA GLN A 225 -4.87 14.09 -6.38
C GLN A 225 -4.84 14.27 -4.85
N LEU A 226 -4.60 15.50 -4.35
CA LEU A 226 -4.62 15.83 -2.92
C LEU A 226 -6.02 15.72 -2.33
N GLU A 227 -7.05 16.16 -3.03
CA GLU A 227 -8.44 16.01 -2.61
C GLU A 227 -8.84 14.54 -2.50
N TYR A 228 -8.46 13.73 -3.48
CA TYR A 228 -8.67 12.29 -3.42
C TYR A 228 -7.91 11.65 -2.25
N TRP A 229 -6.64 12.03 -2.03
CA TRP A 229 -5.86 11.60 -0.88
C TRP A 229 -6.56 11.95 0.44
N LYS A 230 -7.03 13.18 0.58
CA LYS A 230 -7.77 13.66 1.76
C LYS A 230 -9.03 12.85 1.98
N MET A 231 -9.82 12.63 0.94
CA MET A 231 -11.04 11.81 1.00
C MET A 231 -10.74 10.39 1.52
N VAL A 232 -9.72 9.73 0.99
CA VAL A 232 -9.31 8.39 1.44
C VAL A 232 -8.78 8.42 2.87
N LYS A 233 -7.98 9.44 3.22
CA LYS A 233 -7.45 9.62 4.58
C LYS A 233 -8.56 9.76 5.62
N GLU A 234 -9.55 10.55 5.36
CA GLU A 234 -10.62 10.84 6.30
C GLU A 234 -11.64 9.70 6.42
N ASN A 235 -11.89 8.96 5.34
CA ASN A 235 -12.98 7.99 5.29
C ASN A 235 -12.54 6.52 5.39
N TYR A 236 -11.29 6.19 5.06
CA TYR A 236 -10.84 4.80 5.08
C TYR A 236 -9.69 4.56 6.07
N THR A 237 -8.58 5.29 5.96
CA THR A 237 -7.36 4.89 6.67
C THR A 237 -7.38 5.26 8.16
N GLU A 238 -6.97 4.30 8.99
CA GLU A 238 -6.59 4.53 10.38
C GLU A 238 -5.09 4.83 10.51
N HIS A 239 -4.29 4.21 9.66
CA HIS A 239 -2.92 4.62 9.35
C HIS A 239 -2.92 5.78 8.35
N ASN A 240 -1.92 5.85 7.49
CA ASN A 240 -1.83 6.86 6.45
C ASN A 240 -2.02 6.25 5.06
N PRO A 241 -2.58 6.97 4.10
CA PRO A 241 -2.42 6.64 2.70
C PRO A 241 -1.09 7.19 2.19
N SER A 242 -0.30 6.34 1.53
CA SER A 242 0.96 6.75 0.90
C SER A 242 0.76 6.91 -0.60
N THR A 243 1.13 8.08 -1.11
CA THR A 243 1.00 8.41 -2.52
C THR A 243 2.14 9.32 -2.98
N THR A 244 2.39 9.33 -4.28
CA THR A 244 3.26 10.29 -4.95
C THR A 244 2.37 11.20 -5.79
N ILE A 245 2.46 12.50 -5.56
CA ILE A 245 1.73 13.51 -6.31
C ILE A 245 2.71 14.22 -7.23
N SER A 246 2.37 14.30 -8.51
CA SER A 246 3.14 15.09 -9.48
C SER A 246 2.58 16.49 -9.51
N VAL A 247 3.45 17.48 -9.31
CA VAL A 247 3.09 18.90 -9.27
C VAL A 247 3.72 19.56 -10.48
N GLY A 248 2.92 20.20 -11.34
CA GLY A 248 3.38 21.03 -12.44
C GLY A 248 3.97 22.36 -11.94
N GLU A 249 4.79 23.01 -12.73
CA GLU A 249 5.38 24.32 -12.35
C GLU A 249 4.30 25.36 -12.07
N GLU A 250 3.21 25.32 -12.81
CA GLU A 250 2.05 26.20 -12.68
C GLU A 250 1.23 25.96 -11.40
N GLU A 251 1.33 24.78 -10.80
CA GLU A 251 0.54 24.37 -9.64
C GLU A 251 1.21 24.68 -8.28
N TRP A 252 2.48 25.09 -8.28
CA TRP A 252 3.26 25.28 -7.04
C TRP A 252 2.62 26.22 -6.03
N LEU A 253 1.99 27.29 -6.49
CA LEU A 253 1.35 28.29 -5.61
C LEU A 253 0.07 27.76 -4.95
N GLU A 254 -0.62 26.83 -5.60
CA GLU A 254 -1.87 26.27 -5.08
C GLU A 254 -1.63 25.08 -4.16
N VAL A 255 -0.53 24.34 -4.38
CA VAL A 255 -0.17 23.15 -3.60
C VAL A 255 0.56 23.50 -2.30
N GLY A 256 1.32 24.60 -2.26
CA GLY A 256 2.12 25.05 -1.10
C GLY A 256 1.28 25.78 -0.10
#